data_846029ce571c1f3846d2bec4b524b1d7
#
_entry.id   846029ce571c1f3846d2bec4b524b1d7
#
_cell.length_a   1.000
_cell.length_b   1.000
_cell.length_c   1.000
_cell.angle_alpha   90.00
_cell.angle_beta   90.00
_cell.angle_gamma   90.00
#
_symmetry.space_group_name_H-M   'P 1'
#
loop_
_entity.id
_entity.type
_entity.pdbx_description
1 polymer ?
#
loop_
_entity_poly.entity_id
_entity_poly.type
_entity_poly.pdbx_seq_one_letter_code
_entity_poly.pdbx_strand_id
1 'polypeptide(L)'
;MAHFEITPRQARERQRQGALLVDIRQAHERASGQAEGALGIPKDELEAEHARHLQAPDAAVMLICQSGQRSAATVQVLRAAGYTDVHSVAGGTTAWIADALPLVRPQLAADEADFLERYSRHLRPDEMGVEG
;
A
#
# COMPACT_ATOMS: atom_id res chain seq x y z
N MET A 1 -23.24 -6.25 -5.02
CA MET A 1 -22.22 -7.05 -4.61
C MET A 1 -21.03 -6.92 -5.46
N ALA A 2 -19.94 -6.79 -4.85
CA ALA A 2 -18.74 -6.61 -5.61
C ALA A 2 -18.20 -7.94 -6.05
N HIS A 3 -18.10 -8.15 -7.34
CA HIS A 3 -17.62 -9.40 -7.86
C HIS A 3 -16.10 -9.48 -7.80
N PHE A 4 -15.43 -8.39 -7.55
CA PHE A 4 -13.98 -8.39 -7.63
C PHE A 4 -13.37 -8.05 -6.29
N GLU A 5 -13.95 -8.59 -5.23
CA GLU A 5 -13.41 -8.44 -3.90
C GLU A 5 -12.81 -9.75 -3.43
N ILE A 6 -11.73 -9.67 -2.69
CA ILE A 6 -11.14 -10.83 -2.04
C ILE A 6 -10.89 -10.48 -0.59
N THR A 7 -10.75 -11.48 0.25
CA THR A 7 -10.51 -11.22 1.67
C THR A 7 -9.07 -10.78 1.89
N PRO A 8 -8.76 -10.16 3.04
CA PRO A 8 -7.37 -9.81 3.34
C PRO A 8 -6.45 -11.03 3.33
N ARG A 9 -6.91 -12.18 3.82
CA ARG A 9 -6.09 -13.38 3.84
C ARG A 9 -5.83 -13.89 2.44
N GLN A 10 -6.82 -13.82 1.57
CA GLN A 10 -6.63 -14.19 0.16
C GLN A 10 -5.64 -13.25 -0.51
N ALA A 11 -5.73 -11.97 -0.19
CA ALA A 11 -4.82 -10.98 -0.74
C ALA A 11 -3.38 -11.27 -0.30
N ARG A 12 -3.20 -11.60 0.98
CA ARG A 12 -1.86 -11.93 1.49
C ARG A 12 -1.30 -13.16 0.77
N GLU A 13 -2.14 -14.14 0.56
CA GLU A 13 -1.69 -15.34 -0.13
C GLU A 13 -1.31 -15.06 -1.57
N ARG A 14 -2.08 -14.26 -2.27
CA ARG A 14 -1.76 -13.88 -3.65
C ARG A 14 -0.48 -13.07 -3.70
N GLN A 15 -0.27 -12.22 -2.69
CA GLN A 15 0.95 -11.43 -2.60
C GLN A 15 2.16 -12.35 -2.50
N ARG A 16 2.05 -13.44 -1.75
CA ARG A 16 3.12 -14.40 -1.64
C ARG A 16 3.39 -15.11 -2.94
N GLN A 17 2.39 -15.17 -3.81
CA GLN A 17 2.52 -15.79 -5.12
C GLN A 17 2.99 -14.80 -6.19
N GLY A 18 3.30 -13.58 -5.80
CA GLY A 18 3.85 -12.60 -6.72
C GLY A 18 2.89 -11.52 -7.18
N ALA A 19 1.64 -11.52 -6.71
CA ALA A 19 0.71 -10.48 -7.09
C ALA A 19 1.08 -9.16 -6.43
N LEU A 20 0.81 -8.06 -7.12
CA LEU A 20 1.12 -6.73 -6.61
C LEU A 20 -0.01 -6.26 -5.71
N LEU A 21 0.31 -5.75 -4.54
CA LEU A 21 -0.65 -5.11 -3.65
C LEU A 21 -0.39 -3.62 -3.66
N VAL A 22 -1.39 -2.83 -3.99
CA VAL A 22 -1.26 -1.38 -4.09
C VAL A 22 -2.16 -0.71 -3.05
N ASP A 23 -1.57 0.12 -2.20
CA ASP A 23 -2.34 0.91 -1.24
C ASP A 23 -2.64 2.25 -1.90
N ILE A 24 -3.91 2.50 -2.19
CA ILE A 24 -4.31 3.67 -2.95
C ILE A 24 -4.72 4.84 -2.07
N ARG A 25 -4.39 4.78 -0.77
CA ARG A 25 -4.68 5.88 0.13
C ARG A 25 -3.66 6.98 -0.05
N GLN A 26 -3.93 8.14 0.54
CA GLN A 26 -2.98 9.24 0.50
C GLN A 26 -1.78 8.93 1.41
N ALA A 27 -0.67 9.59 1.14
CA ALA A 27 0.55 9.33 1.90
C ALA A 27 0.36 9.52 3.41
N HIS A 28 -0.39 10.55 3.82
CA HIS A 28 -0.60 10.79 5.23
C HIS A 28 -1.42 9.68 5.90
N GLU A 29 -2.29 9.02 5.14
CA GLU A 29 -3.03 7.90 5.69
C GLU A 29 -2.11 6.69 5.83
N ARG A 30 -1.25 6.46 4.86
CA ARG A 30 -0.36 5.30 4.89
C ARG A 30 0.70 5.44 5.98
N ALA A 31 1.00 6.67 6.38
CA ALA A 31 2.04 6.88 7.40
C ALA A 31 1.70 6.24 8.73
N SER A 32 0.42 6.06 9.04
CA SER A 32 0.03 5.43 10.30
C SER A 32 0.05 3.90 10.23
N GLY A 33 0.27 3.36 9.07
CA GLY A 33 0.38 1.92 8.89
C GLY A 33 -0.21 1.47 7.57
N GLN A 34 0.46 0.58 6.89
CA GLN A 34 -0.06 0.00 5.65
C GLN A 34 0.26 -1.48 5.62
N ALA A 35 -0.45 -2.23 4.81
CA ALA A 35 -0.21 -3.66 4.66
C ALA A 35 1.22 -3.88 4.21
N GLU A 36 1.88 -4.86 4.80
CA GLU A 36 3.26 -5.15 4.46
C GLU A 36 3.38 -5.49 2.98
N GLY A 37 4.36 -4.93 2.32
CA GLY A 37 4.60 -5.17 0.91
C GLY A 37 3.76 -4.34 -0.03
N ALA A 38 2.84 -3.52 0.48
CA ALA A 38 2.01 -2.71 -0.40
C ALA A 38 2.81 -1.57 -0.99
N LEU A 39 2.57 -1.31 -2.27
CA LEU A 39 3.18 -0.18 -2.95
C LEU A 39 2.19 0.99 -2.86
N GLY A 40 2.64 2.13 -2.42
CA GLY A 40 1.75 3.29 -2.26
C GLY A 40 1.60 4.06 -3.56
N ILE A 41 0.40 4.05 -4.12
CA ILE A 41 0.09 4.84 -5.30
C ILE A 41 -1.29 5.44 -5.06
N PRO A 42 -1.40 6.75 -4.85
CA PRO A 42 -2.70 7.35 -4.56
C PRO A 42 -3.72 7.06 -5.66
N LYS A 43 -4.98 6.94 -5.26
CA LYS A 43 -6.06 6.57 -6.15
C LYS A 43 -6.06 7.37 -7.44
N ASP A 44 -5.98 8.70 -7.35
CA ASP A 44 -6.07 9.55 -8.51
C ASP A 44 -4.90 9.32 -9.47
N GLU A 45 -3.73 9.12 -8.92
CA GLU A 45 -2.56 8.86 -9.74
C GLU A 45 -2.67 7.52 -10.44
N LEU A 46 -3.11 6.50 -9.74
CA LEU A 46 -3.25 5.18 -10.33
C LEU A 46 -4.29 5.20 -11.44
N GLU A 47 -5.42 5.87 -11.23
CA GLU A 47 -6.46 5.90 -12.24
C GLU A 47 -6.02 6.70 -13.46
N ALA A 48 -5.27 7.77 -13.27
CA ALA A 48 -4.83 8.61 -14.37
C ALA A 48 -3.66 8.00 -15.13
N GLU A 49 -2.78 7.27 -14.44
CA GLU A 49 -1.54 6.80 -15.03
C GLU A 49 -1.31 5.31 -14.83
N HIS A 50 -2.37 4.52 -14.91
CA HIS A 50 -2.26 3.09 -14.63
C HIS A 50 -1.20 2.39 -15.47
N ALA A 51 -1.03 2.78 -16.72
CA ALA A 51 -0.05 2.12 -17.58
C ALA A 51 1.38 2.33 -17.11
N ARG A 52 1.63 3.40 -16.35
CA ARG A 52 2.97 3.62 -15.80
C ARG A 52 3.26 2.71 -14.64
N HIS A 53 2.23 2.35 -13.90
CA HIS A 53 2.39 1.64 -12.64
C HIS A 53 2.13 0.14 -12.75
N LEU A 54 1.34 -0.28 -13.72
CA LEU A 54 0.95 -1.69 -13.84
C LEU A 54 1.61 -2.28 -15.08
N GLN A 55 2.21 -3.45 -14.90
CA GLN A 55 3.05 -4.02 -15.95
C GLN A 55 2.30 -4.45 -17.19
N ALA A 56 1.16 -5.04 -17.02
CA ALA A 56 0.41 -5.59 -18.15
C ALA A 56 -1.06 -5.70 -17.79
N PRO A 57 -1.95 -5.73 -18.79
CA PRO A 57 -3.38 -5.82 -18.51
C PRO A 57 -3.80 -7.09 -17.79
N ASP A 58 -3.02 -8.16 -17.87
CA ASP A 58 -3.37 -9.40 -17.19
C ASP A 58 -2.54 -9.62 -15.92
N ALA A 59 -1.77 -8.65 -15.48
CA ALA A 59 -1.01 -8.79 -14.25
C ALA A 59 -1.95 -8.87 -13.06
N ALA A 60 -1.60 -9.69 -12.08
CA ALA A 60 -2.40 -9.84 -10.87
C ALA A 60 -2.16 -8.66 -9.93
N VAL A 61 -3.18 -7.87 -9.69
CA VAL A 61 -3.08 -6.65 -8.90
C VAL A 61 -4.21 -6.62 -7.89
N MET A 62 -3.89 -6.26 -6.65
CA MET A 62 -4.90 -6.09 -5.62
C MET A 62 -4.80 -4.69 -5.09
N LEU A 63 -5.94 -4.05 -4.87
CA LEU A 63 -5.99 -2.67 -4.37
C LEU A 63 -6.55 -2.65 -2.96
N ILE A 64 -5.93 -1.88 -2.08
CA ILE A 64 -6.39 -1.76 -0.71
C ILE A 64 -6.51 -0.29 -0.36
N CYS A 65 -7.58 0.08 0.33
CA CYS A 65 -7.76 1.42 0.85
C CYS A 65 -8.13 1.29 2.33
N GLN A 66 -8.75 2.26 2.93
CA GLN A 66 -9.05 2.19 4.37
C GLN A 66 -10.16 1.18 4.67
N SER A 67 -11.28 1.26 3.96
CA SER A 67 -12.44 0.42 4.25
C SER A 67 -12.93 -0.42 3.07
N GLY A 68 -12.28 -0.31 1.93
CA GLY A 68 -12.67 -1.08 0.75
C GLY A 68 -13.50 -0.32 -0.27
N GLN A 69 -13.97 0.87 0.05
CA GLN A 69 -14.85 1.60 -0.87
C GLN A 69 -14.10 2.25 -2.02
N ARG A 70 -13.02 2.94 -1.73
CA ARG A 70 -12.22 3.58 -2.78
C ARG A 70 -11.59 2.53 -3.70
N SER A 71 -11.11 1.43 -3.11
CA SER A 71 -10.47 0.40 -3.90
C SER A 71 -11.47 -0.33 -4.78
N ALA A 72 -12.70 -0.53 -4.32
CA ALA A 72 -13.73 -1.15 -5.15
C ALA A 72 -14.05 -0.25 -6.35
N ALA A 73 -14.10 1.07 -6.14
CA ALA A 73 -14.35 1.98 -7.24
C ALA A 73 -13.20 1.98 -8.24
N THR A 74 -11.97 1.97 -7.75
CA THR A 74 -10.80 1.97 -8.63
C THR A 74 -10.68 0.67 -9.43
N VAL A 75 -11.09 -0.45 -8.83
CA VAL A 75 -11.13 -1.72 -9.56
C VAL A 75 -12.03 -1.58 -10.79
N GLN A 76 -13.18 -0.93 -10.65
CA GLN A 76 -14.08 -0.76 -11.80
C GLN A 76 -13.42 0.09 -12.89
N VAL A 77 -12.72 1.15 -12.50
CA VAL A 77 -12.02 2.01 -13.44
C VAL A 77 -10.96 1.21 -14.19
N LEU A 78 -10.16 0.43 -13.48
CA LEU A 78 -9.09 -0.33 -14.12
C LEU A 78 -9.62 -1.45 -15.00
N ARG A 79 -10.70 -2.11 -14.58
CA ARG A 79 -11.27 -3.14 -15.41
C ARG A 79 -11.86 -2.56 -16.69
N ALA A 80 -12.46 -1.38 -16.60
CA ALA A 80 -12.94 -0.69 -17.79
C ALA A 80 -11.81 -0.30 -18.72
N ALA A 81 -10.61 -0.12 -18.17
CA ALA A 81 -9.42 0.20 -18.96
C ALA A 81 -8.73 -1.05 -19.52
N GLY A 82 -9.24 -2.23 -19.23
CA GLY A 82 -8.71 -3.45 -19.83
C GLY A 82 -7.93 -4.37 -18.90
N TYR A 83 -7.83 -4.02 -17.61
CA TYR A 83 -7.11 -4.87 -16.67
C TYR A 83 -8.03 -6.01 -16.21
N THR A 84 -7.58 -7.26 -16.36
CA THR A 84 -8.44 -8.41 -16.18
C THR A 84 -8.29 -9.12 -14.84
N ASP A 85 -7.22 -8.86 -14.10
CA ASP A 85 -7.00 -9.54 -12.82
C ASP A 85 -6.76 -8.52 -11.73
N VAL A 86 -7.73 -7.64 -11.51
CA VAL A 86 -7.66 -6.60 -10.50
C VAL A 86 -8.77 -6.84 -9.50
N HIS A 87 -8.42 -6.87 -8.21
CA HIS A 87 -9.37 -7.13 -7.13
C HIS A 87 -9.19 -6.13 -6.01
N SER A 88 -10.27 -5.87 -5.27
CA SER A 88 -10.24 -5.00 -4.11
C SER A 88 -10.17 -5.86 -2.86
N VAL A 89 -9.38 -5.44 -1.88
CA VAL A 89 -9.31 -6.12 -0.59
C VAL A 89 -10.51 -5.69 0.23
N ALA A 90 -11.41 -6.62 0.50
CA ALA A 90 -12.64 -6.34 1.22
C ALA A 90 -12.34 -5.81 2.63
N GLY A 91 -12.97 -4.72 3.00
CA GLY A 91 -12.75 -4.12 4.30
C GLY A 91 -11.45 -3.35 4.43
N GLY A 92 -10.60 -3.40 3.42
CA GLY A 92 -9.40 -2.58 3.35
C GLY A 92 -8.41 -2.80 4.48
N THR A 93 -7.68 -1.75 4.80
CA THR A 93 -6.66 -1.80 5.86
C THR A 93 -7.28 -2.13 7.22
N THR A 94 -8.50 -1.67 7.46
CA THR A 94 -9.20 -1.97 8.70
C THR A 94 -9.37 -3.50 8.87
N ALA A 95 -9.80 -4.18 7.82
CA ALA A 95 -9.97 -5.63 7.89
C ALA A 95 -8.62 -6.36 7.92
N TRP A 96 -7.61 -5.81 7.24
CA TRP A 96 -6.26 -6.37 7.26
C TRP A 96 -5.73 -6.40 8.70
N ILE A 97 -5.93 -5.30 9.43
CA ILE A 97 -5.50 -5.22 10.82
C ILE A 97 -6.33 -6.17 11.69
N ALA A 98 -7.63 -6.22 11.46
CA ALA A 98 -8.50 -7.09 12.26
C ALA A 98 -8.14 -8.56 12.09
N ASP A 99 -7.59 -8.93 10.93
CA ASP A 99 -7.15 -10.30 10.70
C ASP A 99 -5.71 -10.53 11.16
N ALA A 100 -5.13 -9.57 11.84
CA ALA A 100 -3.78 -9.66 12.39
C ALA A 100 -2.72 -9.92 11.32
N LEU A 101 -2.94 -9.41 10.13
CA LEU A 101 -1.96 -9.56 9.06
C LEU A 101 -0.86 -8.50 9.20
N PRO A 102 0.32 -8.72 8.63
CA PRO A 102 1.45 -7.83 8.87
C PRO A 102 1.21 -6.40 8.41
N LEU A 103 1.56 -5.46 9.26
CA LEU A 103 1.40 -4.05 8.98
C LEU A 103 2.75 -3.37 9.17
N VAL A 104 3.08 -2.43 8.32
CA VAL A 104 4.33 -1.69 8.46
C VAL A 104 4.04 -0.20 8.39
N ARG A 105 4.91 0.60 8.97
CA ARG A 105 4.81 2.04 8.80
C ARG A 105 5.84 2.44 7.79
N PRO A 106 5.43 3.10 6.73
CA PRO A 106 6.36 3.52 5.72
C PRO A 106 7.35 4.43 6.37
N GLN A 107 8.58 4.28 6.00
CA GLN A 107 9.56 5.02 6.60
C GLN A 107 9.54 6.34 6.06
N LEU A 108 8.81 7.13 6.65
CA LEU A 108 8.80 8.36 6.25
C LEU A 108 10.02 8.75 6.26
N ALA A 109 10.52 8.19 6.90
CA ALA A 109 11.64 8.57 7.08
C ALA A 109 12.58 8.05 6.33
N ALA A 110 12.34 7.45 5.47
CA ALA A 110 13.39 7.07 4.84
C ALA A 110 13.97 8.27 4.54
N ASP A 111 13.26 9.14 4.19
CA ASP A 111 13.79 10.22 3.84
C ASP A 111 14.12 10.94 4.92
N GLU A 112 13.54 10.88 5.79
CA GLU A 112 13.97 11.56 6.71
C GLU A 112 14.71 10.77 7.44
N ALA A 113 14.84 9.68 7.07
CA ALA A 113 15.60 8.94 7.80
C ALA A 113 16.89 9.48 7.64
N ASP A 114 17.18 9.94 6.86
CA ASP A 114 18.37 10.34 6.79
C ASP A 114 18.54 11.43 7.48
N PHE A 115 17.82 12.04 7.73
CA PHE A 115 18.06 13.11 8.36
C PHE A 115 17.85 12.87 9.72
N LEU A 116 17.49 12.00 10.08
CA LEU A 116 17.36 11.79 11.35
C LEU A 116 18.30 10.96 11.85
N GLU A 117 18.90 10.49 11.27
CA GLU A 117 19.76 9.85 11.61
C GLU A 117 20.70 10.47 11.75
N ARG A 118 20.94 11.21 11.64
CA ARG A 118 21.43 12.03 11.77
C ARG A 118 21.09 12.59 12.73
N TYR A 119 20.92 12.51 13.08
CA TYR A 119 20.42 12.92 13.93
C TYR A 119 20.16 12.19 14.67
N SER A 120 20.47 11.91 14.74
CA SER A 120 20.14 11.26 15.22
C SER A 120 20.74 10.81 15.59
N ARG A 121 21.48 11.31 15.54
CA ARG A 121 21.75 11.03 15.62
C ARG A 121 21.90 11.11 16.24
N HIS A 122 22.63 11.87 16.50
CA HIS A 122 22.48 12.01 16.83
C HIS A 122 22.55 11.71 17.63
N LEU A 123 22.88 11.84 18.10
CA LEU A 123 22.59 11.76 18.56
C LEU A 123 23.07 11.29 19.14
N ARG A 124 23.47 11.94 19.33
CA ARG A 124 23.52 11.65 19.66
C ARG A 124 24.06 11.35 20.11
N PRO A 125 24.87 11.94 20.67
CA PRO A 125 25.03 11.89 20.79
C PRO A 125 25.76 11.53 20.99
N ASP A 126 26.19 12.08 21.48
CA ASP A 126 26.25 11.99 21.31
C ASP A 126 26.60 11.79 21.20
N GLU A 127 26.47 12.48 21.12
CA GLU A 127 26.23 12.48 20.84
C GLU A 127 26.42 12.25 20.70
N MET A 128 27.20 12.58 21.17
CA MET A 128 26.86 12.58 20.97
C MET A 128 27.00 12.21 20.69
N GLY A 129 28.20 12.93 21.65
CA GLY A 129 27.63 12.74 21.27
C GLY A 129 28.04 12.46 21.13
N VAL A 130 28.26 12.72 21.12
CA VAL A 130 27.81 12.68 20.76
C VAL A 130 27.85 12.31 20.59
N GLU A 131 27.54 12.89 20.61
CA GLU A 131 26.95 12.77 20.46
C GLU A 131 26.73 12.18 20.40
N GLY A 132 27.79 12.58 21.17
CA GLY A 132 26.84 12.20 21.00
C GLY A 132 26.93 11.72 20.90
#